data_7d0f67b1d620619b4b00e4e9aaf64282
#
_entry.id   7d0f67b1d620619b4b00e4e9aaf64282
#
_cell.length_a   1.000
_cell.length_b   1.000
_cell.length_c   1.000
_cell.angle_alpha   90.00
_cell.angle_beta   90.00
_cell.angle_gamma   90.00
#
_symmetry.space_group_name_H-M   'P 1'
#
loop_
_entity.id
_entity.type
_entity.pdbx_description
1 polymer ?
#
loop_
_entity_poly.entity_id
_entity_poly.type
_entity_poly.pdbx_seq_one_letter_code
_entity_poly.pdbx_strand_id
1 'polypeptide(L)'
;MTVSKDILRPWCIGMTGGIACGKSTVADLFAKLGIDIVDADLIARQAVAKGSLALDAIAEHFGPDILNADGTLDRRKLRNIVFSDDSKLLVLNSIVHPYVHKMLIEQINSKHSLYVIAVIPLLFEHKLNALFDRILVVDCSEQLQIQRICTRDGSGEDIAQNILKRQVSRDIRLSLADDIISTEDISADELYSKVQKLDLLYRELALSQHK
;
A
#
# COMPACT_ATOMS: atom_id res chain seq x y z
N MET A 1 4.16 10.69 18.18
CA MET A 1 4.03 12.03 17.56
C MET A 1 2.67 12.06 16.90
N THR A 2 1.76 12.83 17.45
CA THR A 2 0.43 13.10 16.88
C THR A 2 0.65 14.03 15.69
N VAL A 3 0.48 13.51 14.48
CA VAL A 3 0.47 14.35 13.27
C VAL A 3 -0.80 15.19 13.32
N SER A 4 -0.64 16.50 13.48
CA SER A 4 -1.74 17.46 13.50
C SER A 4 -2.44 17.43 12.14
N LYS A 5 -3.77 17.34 12.13
CA LYS A 5 -4.65 17.33 10.96
C LYS A 5 -4.75 18.70 10.24
N ASP A 6 -3.97 19.70 10.67
CA ASP A 6 -4.19 21.11 10.30
C ASP A 6 -3.43 21.58 9.04
N ILE A 7 -2.90 20.69 8.22
CA ILE A 7 -2.41 21.04 6.89
C ILE A 7 -3.56 20.80 5.92
N LEU A 8 -3.93 21.81 5.14
CA LEU A 8 -4.85 21.71 4.00
C LEU A 8 -4.29 20.69 2.99
N ARG A 9 -4.55 19.41 3.24
CA ARG A 9 -4.23 18.32 2.32
C ARG A 9 -5.49 17.87 1.59
N PRO A 10 -5.38 17.34 0.38
CA PRO A 10 -6.52 16.71 -0.29
C PRO A 10 -7.16 15.65 0.61
N TRP A 11 -8.48 15.54 0.56
CA TRP A 11 -9.18 14.44 1.21
C TRP A 11 -8.63 13.12 0.67
N CYS A 12 -8.23 12.21 1.56
CA CYS A 12 -7.42 11.07 1.16
C CYS A 12 -8.00 9.75 1.70
N ILE A 13 -8.19 8.80 0.79
CA ILE A 13 -8.66 7.45 1.08
C ILE A 13 -7.47 6.51 1.10
N GLY A 14 -7.29 5.81 2.23
CA GLY A 14 -6.36 4.69 2.31
C GLY A 14 -6.99 3.45 1.71
N MET A 15 -6.53 3.01 0.55
CA MET A 15 -6.98 1.77 -0.08
C MET A 15 -6.05 0.63 0.25
N THR A 16 -6.58 -0.39 0.91
CA THR A 16 -5.85 -1.61 1.28
C THR A 16 -6.63 -2.87 0.88
N GLY A 17 -6.14 -4.02 1.26
CA GLY A 17 -6.77 -5.31 0.98
C GLY A 17 -5.76 -6.45 1.01
N GLY A 18 -6.22 -7.68 1.10
CA GLY A 18 -5.36 -8.86 1.09
C GLY A 18 -4.46 -8.93 -0.14
N ILE A 19 -3.38 -9.69 -0.03
CA ILE A 19 -2.54 -9.99 -1.19
C ILE A 19 -3.40 -10.63 -2.29
N ALA A 20 -3.16 -10.28 -3.55
CA ALA A 20 -3.89 -10.76 -4.72
C ALA A 20 -5.42 -10.45 -4.77
N CYS A 21 -5.97 -9.60 -3.89
CA CYS A 21 -7.37 -9.17 -3.93
C CYS A 21 -7.70 -8.17 -5.06
N GLY A 22 -6.76 -7.79 -5.93
CA GLY A 22 -7.04 -6.91 -7.08
C GLY A 22 -7.02 -5.42 -6.78
N LYS A 23 -6.25 -4.97 -5.77
CA LYS A 23 -6.07 -3.53 -5.44
C LYS A 23 -5.67 -2.68 -6.65
N SER A 24 -4.70 -3.14 -7.44
CA SER A 24 -4.25 -2.43 -8.66
C SER A 24 -5.39 -2.24 -9.66
N THR A 25 -6.20 -3.28 -9.89
CA THR A 25 -7.37 -3.18 -10.78
C THR A 25 -8.35 -2.12 -10.31
N VAL A 26 -8.66 -2.08 -9.00
CA VAL A 26 -9.57 -1.08 -8.43
C VAL A 26 -8.95 0.32 -8.52
N ALA A 27 -7.64 0.47 -8.23
CA ALA A 27 -6.91 1.73 -8.38
C ALA A 27 -6.96 2.25 -9.82
N ASP A 28 -6.71 1.38 -10.80
CA ASP A 28 -6.76 1.74 -12.23
C ASP A 28 -8.16 2.22 -12.66
N LEU A 29 -9.23 1.64 -12.07
CA LEU A 29 -10.59 2.09 -12.33
C LEU A 29 -10.87 3.50 -11.76
N PHE A 30 -10.40 3.81 -10.56
CA PHE A 30 -10.46 5.18 -10.02
C PHE A 30 -9.63 6.15 -10.85
N ALA A 31 -8.43 5.75 -11.28
CA ALA A 31 -7.60 6.57 -12.17
C ALA A 31 -8.31 6.91 -13.48
N LYS A 32 -9.07 5.98 -14.08
CA LYS A 32 -9.90 6.22 -15.27
C LYS A 32 -11.02 7.24 -15.03
N LEU A 33 -11.46 7.43 -13.78
CA LEU A 33 -12.42 8.45 -13.38
C LEU A 33 -11.77 9.81 -13.06
N GLY A 34 -10.46 9.93 -13.31
CA GLY A 34 -9.69 11.17 -13.09
C GLY A 34 -9.23 11.38 -11.65
N ILE A 35 -9.19 10.33 -10.84
CA ILE A 35 -8.72 10.39 -9.46
C ILE A 35 -7.23 10.10 -9.40
N ASP A 36 -6.50 10.95 -8.69
CA ASP A 36 -5.07 10.76 -8.44
C ASP A 36 -4.83 9.54 -7.54
N ILE A 37 -3.90 8.68 -7.95
CA ILE A 37 -3.47 7.51 -7.20
C ILE A 37 -2.05 7.74 -6.68
N VAL A 38 -1.83 7.39 -5.42
CA VAL A 38 -0.51 7.36 -4.78
C VAL A 38 -0.25 5.94 -4.30
N ASP A 39 0.83 5.32 -4.79
CA ASP A 39 1.16 3.92 -4.50
C ASP A 39 2.36 3.84 -3.54
N ALA A 40 2.14 3.33 -2.33
CA ALA A 40 3.16 3.20 -1.30
C ALA A 40 4.29 2.23 -1.69
N ASP A 41 4.03 1.20 -2.49
CA ASP A 41 5.07 0.28 -2.97
C ASP A 41 6.01 0.98 -3.95
N LEU A 42 5.48 1.86 -4.81
CA LEU A 42 6.31 2.68 -5.70
C LEU A 42 7.14 3.68 -4.89
N ILE A 43 6.54 4.32 -3.88
CA ILE A 43 7.25 5.24 -2.98
C ILE A 43 8.35 4.50 -2.23
N ALA A 44 8.10 3.31 -1.68
CA ALA A 44 9.10 2.52 -0.98
C ALA A 44 10.28 2.13 -1.91
N ARG A 45 10.00 1.89 -3.19
CA ARG A 45 11.06 1.65 -4.18
C ARG A 45 11.88 2.91 -4.48
N GLN A 46 11.23 4.07 -4.57
CA GLN A 46 11.88 5.36 -4.79
C GLN A 46 12.70 5.80 -3.58
N ALA A 47 12.20 5.57 -2.37
CA ALA A 47 12.88 5.92 -1.13
C ALA A 47 14.28 5.31 -1.01
N VAL A 48 14.49 4.12 -1.58
CA VAL A 48 15.78 3.43 -1.58
C VAL A 48 16.45 3.42 -2.97
N ALA A 49 16.13 4.38 -3.82
CA ALA A 49 16.78 4.55 -5.12
C ALA A 49 18.24 4.99 -4.93
N LYS A 50 19.08 4.76 -5.94
CA LYS A 50 20.47 5.19 -5.96
C LYS A 50 20.60 6.68 -5.64
N GLY A 51 21.46 7.02 -4.68
CA GLY A 51 21.71 8.40 -4.23
C GLY A 51 20.66 8.92 -3.23
N SER A 52 19.76 8.08 -2.72
CA SER A 52 18.84 8.47 -1.67
C SER A 52 19.47 8.34 -0.29
N LEU A 53 19.12 9.23 0.64
CA LEU A 53 19.59 9.18 2.03
C LEU A 53 19.21 7.87 2.73
N ALA A 54 18.06 7.28 2.38
CA ALA A 54 17.67 5.99 2.94
C ALA A 54 18.59 4.85 2.46
N LEU A 55 19.00 4.85 1.18
CA LEU A 55 19.94 3.85 0.68
C LEU A 55 21.30 3.99 1.34
N ASP A 56 21.79 5.22 1.53
CA ASP A 56 23.05 5.50 2.21
C ASP A 56 23.01 4.97 3.66
N ALA A 57 21.92 5.26 4.40
CA ALA A 57 21.75 4.76 5.77
C ALA A 57 21.62 3.24 5.85
N ILE A 58 21.00 2.60 4.84
CA ILE A 58 20.94 1.12 4.76
C ILE A 58 22.34 0.57 4.50
N ALA A 59 23.11 1.16 3.59
CA ALA A 59 24.46 0.71 3.28
C ALA A 59 25.43 0.92 4.46
N GLU A 60 25.27 2.01 5.22
CA GLU A 60 26.03 2.26 6.45
C GLU A 60 25.76 1.17 7.51
N HIS A 61 24.50 0.76 7.68
CA HIS A 61 24.12 -0.22 8.70
C HIS A 61 24.39 -1.67 8.30
N PHE A 62 24.05 -2.06 7.07
CA PHE A 62 24.13 -3.45 6.60
C PHE A 62 25.45 -3.77 5.85
N GLY A 63 26.27 -2.76 5.63
CA GLY A 63 27.53 -2.87 4.89
C GLY A 63 27.38 -2.57 3.39
N PRO A 64 28.48 -2.15 2.72
CA PRO A 64 28.44 -1.76 1.30
C PRO A 64 28.13 -2.94 0.37
N ASP A 65 28.29 -4.15 0.84
CA ASP A 65 28.02 -5.37 0.07
C ASP A 65 26.56 -5.55 -0.35
N ILE A 66 25.64 -4.79 0.23
CA ILE A 66 24.23 -4.79 -0.19
C ILE A 66 23.98 -3.96 -1.45
N LEU A 67 25.01 -3.31 -1.98
CA LEU A 67 24.92 -2.54 -3.22
C LEU A 67 25.42 -3.36 -4.42
N ASN A 68 24.78 -3.19 -5.55
CA ASN A 68 25.27 -3.66 -6.84
C ASN A 68 26.47 -2.82 -7.31
N ALA A 69 27.19 -3.29 -8.32
CA ALA A 69 28.35 -2.59 -8.88
C ALA A 69 27.99 -1.18 -9.45
N ASP A 70 26.74 -0.95 -9.84
CA ASP A 70 26.22 0.33 -10.31
C ASP A 70 25.76 1.26 -9.16
N GLY A 71 25.88 0.82 -7.91
CA GLY A 71 25.47 1.56 -6.72
C GLY A 71 23.96 1.50 -6.41
N THR A 72 23.21 0.65 -7.08
CA THR A 72 21.79 0.37 -6.71
C THR A 72 21.71 -0.68 -5.61
N LEU A 73 20.57 -0.75 -4.90
CA LEU A 73 20.32 -1.74 -3.86
C LEU A 73 20.16 -3.15 -4.44
N ASP A 74 20.98 -4.11 -3.99
CA ASP A 74 20.72 -5.54 -4.19
C ASP A 74 19.58 -6.00 -3.27
N ARG A 75 18.34 -5.88 -3.78
CA ARG A 75 17.12 -6.24 -3.04
C ARG A 75 17.07 -7.70 -2.63
N ARG A 76 17.67 -8.60 -3.42
CA ARG A 76 17.71 -10.03 -3.10
C ARG A 76 18.63 -10.28 -1.93
N LYS A 77 19.81 -9.68 -1.94
CA LYS A 77 20.80 -9.82 -0.85
C LYS A 77 20.26 -9.24 0.45
N LEU A 78 19.72 -8.01 0.42
CA LEU A 78 19.09 -7.39 1.60
C LEU A 78 17.94 -8.23 2.13
N ARG A 79 17.06 -8.73 1.25
CA ARG A 79 15.97 -9.64 1.63
C ARG A 79 16.51 -10.86 2.39
N ASN A 80 17.51 -11.53 1.88
CA ASN A 80 18.09 -12.71 2.55
C ASN A 80 18.63 -12.38 3.94
N ILE A 81 19.26 -11.21 4.11
CA ILE A 81 19.78 -10.74 5.40
C ILE A 81 18.65 -10.50 6.42
N VAL A 82 17.57 -9.84 6.01
CA VAL A 82 16.48 -9.46 6.95
C VAL A 82 15.46 -10.58 7.17
N PHE A 83 15.33 -11.54 6.25
CA PHE A 83 14.44 -12.70 6.44
C PHE A 83 15.02 -13.74 7.41
N SER A 84 16.33 -13.75 7.61
CA SER A 84 16.99 -14.65 8.55
C SER A 84 17.03 -14.13 9.99
N ASP A 85 16.62 -12.87 10.22
CA ASP A 85 16.77 -12.20 11.52
C ASP A 85 15.74 -11.07 11.66
N ASP A 86 14.73 -11.28 12.50
CA ASP A 86 13.66 -10.31 12.74
C ASP A 86 14.19 -8.98 13.30
N SER A 87 15.30 -9.00 14.05
CA SER A 87 15.92 -7.78 14.57
C SER A 87 16.44 -6.89 13.45
N LYS A 88 17.01 -7.48 12.40
CA LYS A 88 17.48 -6.78 11.21
C LYS A 88 16.33 -6.21 10.39
N LEU A 89 15.20 -6.93 10.32
CA LEU A 89 14.00 -6.42 9.68
C LEU A 89 13.45 -5.17 10.41
N LEU A 90 13.46 -5.19 11.75
CA LEU A 90 13.06 -4.03 12.55
C LEU A 90 13.96 -2.82 12.29
N VAL A 91 15.27 -3.04 12.22
CA VAL A 91 16.24 -1.97 11.90
C VAL A 91 16.01 -1.43 10.48
N LEU A 92 15.88 -2.29 9.48
CA LEU A 92 15.58 -1.86 8.11
C LEU A 92 14.31 -0.99 8.07
N ASN A 93 13.25 -1.45 8.73
CA ASN A 93 12.00 -0.70 8.81
C ASN A 93 12.18 0.65 9.51
N SER A 94 12.94 0.73 10.59
CA SER A 94 13.20 1.98 11.30
C SER A 94 13.98 3.00 10.45
N ILE A 95 14.83 2.53 9.54
CA ILE A 95 15.56 3.37 8.58
C ILE A 95 14.61 3.85 7.46
N VAL A 96 13.85 2.93 6.86
CA VAL A 96 13.11 3.20 5.62
C VAL A 96 11.78 3.93 5.88
N HIS A 97 11.04 3.56 6.95
CA HIS A 97 9.69 4.09 7.19
C HIS A 97 9.62 5.62 7.26
N PRO A 98 10.56 6.35 7.93
CA PRO A 98 10.50 7.81 7.98
C PRO A 98 10.55 8.45 6.58
N TYR A 99 11.39 7.92 5.68
CA TYR A 99 11.50 8.43 4.31
C TYR A 99 10.25 8.12 3.49
N VAL A 100 9.76 6.89 3.56
CA VAL A 100 8.52 6.48 2.87
C VAL A 100 7.34 7.30 3.35
N HIS A 101 7.19 7.50 4.66
CA HIS A 101 6.11 8.30 5.24
C HIS A 101 6.17 9.76 4.79
N LYS A 102 7.35 10.37 4.81
CA LYS A 102 7.55 11.74 4.31
C LYS A 102 7.17 11.85 2.83
N MET A 103 7.70 10.96 1.98
CA MET A 103 7.41 10.96 0.55
C MET A 103 5.92 10.69 0.25
N LEU A 104 5.27 9.83 1.04
CA LEU A 104 3.84 9.55 0.92
C LEU A 104 3.01 10.83 1.13
N ILE A 105 3.29 11.56 2.22
CA ILE A 105 2.61 12.83 2.52
C ILE A 105 2.89 13.88 1.44
N GLU A 106 4.14 14.02 1.00
CA GLU A 106 4.53 14.95 -0.05
C GLU A 106 3.81 14.64 -1.37
N GLN A 107 3.73 13.36 -1.76
CA GLN A 107 3.03 12.94 -2.96
C GLN A 107 1.52 13.17 -2.86
N ILE A 108 0.89 12.86 -1.72
CA ILE A 108 -0.54 13.15 -1.50
C ILE A 108 -0.79 14.65 -1.64
N ASN A 109 0.02 15.49 -0.99
CA ASN A 109 -0.15 16.94 -1.01
C ASN A 109 0.11 17.58 -2.39
N SER A 110 0.85 16.90 -3.26
CA SER A 110 1.11 17.37 -4.63
C SER A 110 -0.03 17.06 -5.62
N LYS A 111 -1.07 16.35 -5.19
CA LYS A 111 -2.18 15.94 -6.04
C LYS A 111 -3.26 16.99 -6.13
N HIS A 112 -4.01 16.97 -7.23
CA HIS A 112 -4.97 18.03 -7.59
C HIS A 112 -6.40 17.52 -7.80
N SER A 113 -6.63 16.20 -7.82
CA SER A 113 -7.98 15.66 -7.85
C SER A 113 -8.75 16.00 -6.56
N LEU A 114 -10.07 16.02 -6.63
CA LEU A 114 -10.94 16.39 -5.50
C LEU A 114 -10.67 15.55 -4.24
N TYR A 115 -10.26 14.32 -4.42
CA TYR A 115 -9.74 13.43 -3.38
C TYR A 115 -8.64 12.55 -3.97
N VAL A 116 -7.85 11.93 -3.11
CA VAL A 116 -6.72 11.06 -3.50
C VAL A 116 -6.95 9.66 -2.97
N ILE A 117 -6.57 8.64 -3.75
CA ILE A 117 -6.48 7.27 -3.25
C ILE A 117 -5.02 6.91 -3.03
N ALA A 118 -4.66 6.61 -1.78
CA ALA A 118 -3.37 6.06 -1.41
C ALA A 118 -3.46 4.53 -1.29
N VAL A 119 -2.78 3.81 -2.17
CA VAL A 119 -2.73 2.35 -2.17
C VAL A 119 -1.66 1.89 -1.18
N ILE A 120 -2.08 1.29 -0.07
CA ILE A 120 -1.20 0.86 1.02
C ILE A 120 -1.43 -0.63 1.32
N PRO A 121 -0.60 -1.54 0.80
CA PRO A 121 -0.82 -2.99 0.97
C PRO A 121 -0.86 -3.48 2.42
N LEU A 122 -0.03 -2.91 3.29
CA LEU A 122 0.09 -3.29 4.71
C LEU A 122 -0.36 -2.15 5.65
N LEU A 123 -1.51 -1.54 5.33
CA LEU A 123 -2.03 -0.35 6.01
C LEU A 123 -2.26 -0.59 7.51
N PHE A 124 -2.90 -1.70 7.85
CA PHE A 124 -3.26 -2.03 9.23
C PHE A 124 -2.09 -2.60 10.02
N GLU A 125 -1.24 -3.40 9.38
CA GLU A 125 -0.01 -3.95 9.95
C GLU A 125 0.93 -2.84 10.42
N HIS A 126 1.01 -1.76 9.65
CA HIS A 126 1.81 -0.57 9.99
C HIS A 126 1.05 0.50 10.76
N LYS A 127 -0.22 0.24 11.14
CA LYS A 127 -1.08 1.17 11.91
C LYS A 127 -1.21 2.55 11.27
N LEU A 128 -1.30 2.60 9.95
CA LEU A 128 -1.36 3.84 9.16
C LEU A 128 -2.79 4.37 8.97
N ASN A 129 -3.81 3.66 9.48
CA ASN A 129 -5.22 4.02 9.30
C ASN A 129 -5.55 5.46 9.74
N ALA A 130 -4.91 5.98 10.78
CA ALA A 130 -5.13 7.34 11.27
C ALA A 130 -4.64 8.45 10.31
N LEU A 131 -3.87 8.12 9.27
CA LEU A 131 -3.38 9.07 8.27
C LEU A 131 -4.44 9.41 7.21
N PHE A 132 -5.47 8.60 7.08
CA PHE A 132 -6.48 8.69 6.03
C PHE A 132 -7.82 9.15 6.59
N ASP A 133 -8.60 9.81 5.74
CA ASP A 133 -9.92 10.30 6.13
C ASP A 133 -10.96 9.17 6.07
N ARG A 134 -10.69 8.15 5.24
CA ARG A 134 -11.54 6.98 5.05
C ARG A 134 -10.72 5.78 4.57
N ILE A 135 -11.16 4.57 4.88
CA ILE A 135 -10.47 3.34 4.50
C ILE A 135 -11.35 2.51 3.57
N LEU A 136 -10.85 2.27 2.35
CA LEU A 136 -11.43 1.33 1.40
C LEU A 136 -10.66 -0.01 1.44
N VAL A 137 -11.37 -1.09 1.71
CA VAL A 137 -10.82 -2.45 1.64
C VAL A 137 -11.26 -3.13 0.36
N VAL A 138 -10.27 -3.54 -0.45
CA VAL A 138 -10.49 -4.44 -1.60
C VAL A 138 -10.41 -5.88 -1.09
N ASP A 139 -11.49 -6.62 -1.23
CA ASP A 139 -11.66 -7.93 -0.62
C ASP A 139 -11.93 -9.05 -1.63
N CYS A 140 -11.49 -10.25 -1.28
CA CYS A 140 -11.91 -11.51 -1.85
C CYS A 140 -11.63 -12.63 -0.84
N SER A 141 -12.15 -13.84 -1.08
CA SER A 141 -11.92 -15.01 -0.21
C SER A 141 -10.44 -15.40 -0.17
N GLU A 142 -10.00 -15.96 0.95
CA GLU A 142 -8.64 -16.48 1.10
C GLU A 142 -8.33 -17.57 0.06
N GLN A 143 -9.32 -18.39 -0.29
CA GLN A 143 -9.19 -19.41 -1.33
C GLN A 143 -8.84 -18.79 -2.68
N LEU A 144 -9.53 -17.72 -3.06
CA LEU A 144 -9.25 -17.00 -4.31
C LEU A 144 -7.88 -16.28 -4.26
N GLN A 145 -7.48 -15.76 -3.09
CA GLN A 145 -6.15 -15.20 -2.91
C GLN A 145 -5.07 -16.25 -3.16
N ILE A 146 -5.17 -17.44 -2.54
CA ILE A 146 -4.23 -18.55 -2.73
C ILE A 146 -4.14 -18.93 -4.20
N GLN A 147 -5.28 -19.15 -4.86
CA GLN A 147 -5.33 -19.50 -6.27
C GLN A 147 -4.61 -18.46 -7.15
N ARG A 148 -4.89 -17.16 -6.90
CA ARG A 148 -4.26 -16.06 -7.66
C ARG A 148 -2.76 -15.95 -7.40
N ILE A 149 -2.29 -16.19 -6.17
CA ILE A 149 -0.86 -16.21 -5.83
C ILE A 149 -0.17 -17.37 -6.55
N CYS A 150 -0.71 -18.58 -6.44
CA CYS A 150 -0.14 -19.77 -7.10
C CYS A 150 -0.05 -19.58 -8.63
N THR A 151 -1.09 -19.01 -9.25
CA THR A 151 -1.11 -18.75 -10.70
C THR A 151 -0.10 -17.68 -11.11
N ARG A 152 -0.01 -16.58 -10.36
CA ARG A 152 0.88 -15.44 -10.68
C ARG A 152 2.34 -15.74 -10.47
N ASP A 153 2.67 -16.40 -9.35
CA ASP A 153 4.05 -16.55 -8.87
C ASP A 153 4.61 -17.96 -9.15
N GLY A 154 3.78 -18.90 -9.63
CA GLY A 154 4.16 -20.30 -9.81
C GLY A 154 4.50 -21.01 -8.48
N SER A 155 4.03 -20.48 -7.35
CA SER A 155 4.32 -21.00 -6.00
C SER A 155 3.30 -22.06 -5.57
N GLY A 156 3.72 -22.93 -4.66
CA GLY A 156 2.79 -23.89 -4.02
C GLY A 156 1.86 -23.22 -3.01
N GLU A 157 0.74 -23.90 -2.70
CA GLU A 157 -0.27 -23.41 -1.75
C GLU A 157 0.30 -23.11 -0.37
N ASP A 158 1.24 -23.93 0.13
CA ASP A 158 1.89 -23.70 1.42
C ASP A 158 2.60 -22.35 1.50
N ILE A 159 3.25 -21.93 0.41
CA ILE A 159 3.90 -20.64 0.32
C ILE A 159 2.87 -19.53 0.34
N ALA A 160 1.78 -19.68 -0.45
CA ALA A 160 0.69 -18.72 -0.50
C ALA A 160 0.03 -18.55 0.88
N GLN A 161 -0.27 -19.64 1.60
CA GLN A 161 -0.83 -19.61 2.95
C GLN A 161 0.12 -18.90 3.95
N ASN A 162 1.43 -19.16 3.86
CA ASN A 162 2.41 -18.51 4.73
C ASN A 162 2.49 -16.99 4.47
N ILE A 163 2.26 -16.53 3.24
CA ILE A 163 2.17 -15.11 2.92
C ILE A 163 0.91 -14.50 3.55
N LEU A 164 -0.25 -15.17 3.45
CA LEU A 164 -1.50 -14.70 4.06
C LEU A 164 -1.36 -14.55 5.58
N LYS A 165 -0.75 -15.53 6.25
CA LYS A 165 -0.55 -15.50 7.72
C LYS A 165 0.28 -14.31 8.23
N ARG A 166 1.04 -13.65 7.37
CA ARG A 166 1.80 -12.44 7.72
C ARG A 166 0.98 -11.15 7.65
N GLN A 167 -0.21 -11.22 7.10
CA GLN A 167 -1.15 -10.10 7.06
C GLN A 167 -2.14 -10.20 8.23
N VAL A 168 -2.75 -9.07 8.59
CA VAL A 168 -3.91 -9.11 9.50
C VAL A 168 -5.00 -9.99 8.92
N SER A 169 -5.76 -10.69 9.78
CA SER A 169 -6.82 -11.57 9.31
C SER A 169 -7.86 -10.81 8.49
N ARG A 170 -8.56 -11.54 7.60
CA ARG A 170 -9.63 -10.96 6.78
C ARG A 170 -10.70 -10.29 7.65
N ASP A 171 -11.11 -10.92 8.75
CA ASP A 171 -12.14 -10.42 9.65
C ASP A 171 -11.71 -9.07 10.29
N ILE A 172 -10.47 -8.99 10.78
CA ILE A 172 -9.93 -7.73 11.32
C ILE A 172 -9.89 -6.66 10.23
N ARG A 173 -9.45 -7.01 9.02
CA ARG A 173 -9.37 -6.06 7.91
C ARG A 173 -10.74 -5.51 7.54
N LEU A 174 -11.75 -6.37 7.46
CA LEU A 174 -13.12 -5.98 7.14
C LEU A 174 -13.76 -5.16 8.27
N SER A 175 -13.47 -5.46 9.53
CA SER A 175 -14.01 -4.71 10.68
C SER A 175 -13.44 -3.29 10.82
N LEU A 176 -12.28 -3.01 10.22
CA LEU A 176 -11.61 -1.70 10.23
C LEU A 176 -11.88 -0.88 8.97
N ALA A 177 -12.64 -1.41 8.03
CA ALA A 177 -12.99 -0.74 6.78
C ALA A 177 -14.18 0.21 6.97
N ASP A 178 -14.12 1.39 6.33
CA ASP A 178 -15.29 2.24 6.13
C ASP A 178 -16.10 1.76 4.92
N ASP A 179 -15.41 1.30 3.87
CA ASP A 179 -16.01 0.75 2.67
C ASP A 179 -15.32 -0.54 2.24
N ILE A 180 -16.09 -1.44 1.62
CA ILE A 180 -15.59 -2.72 1.13
C ILE A 180 -16.01 -2.88 -0.34
N ILE A 181 -15.06 -3.25 -1.19
CA ILE A 181 -15.32 -3.63 -2.57
C ILE A 181 -14.81 -5.05 -2.84
N SER A 182 -15.74 -5.97 -3.16
CA SER A 182 -15.39 -7.34 -3.51
C SER A 182 -15.00 -7.43 -4.99
N THR A 183 -13.93 -8.19 -5.24
CA THR A 183 -13.45 -8.57 -6.59
C THR A 183 -13.66 -10.05 -6.89
N GLU A 184 -14.47 -10.73 -6.11
CA GLU A 184 -14.83 -12.12 -6.28
C GLU A 184 -16.16 -12.24 -7.02
N ASP A 185 -16.26 -13.19 -7.94
CA ASP A 185 -17.45 -13.51 -8.73
C ASP A 185 -18.13 -12.29 -9.35
N ILE A 186 -17.33 -11.37 -9.89
CA ILE A 186 -17.81 -10.12 -10.45
C ILE A 186 -17.22 -9.87 -11.85
N SER A 187 -18.03 -9.44 -12.78
CA SER A 187 -17.59 -8.99 -14.11
C SER A 187 -16.85 -7.65 -14.02
N ALA A 188 -16.07 -7.34 -15.07
CA ALA A 188 -15.36 -6.06 -15.16
C ALA A 188 -16.32 -4.86 -15.15
N ASP A 189 -17.48 -4.98 -15.80
CA ASP A 189 -18.49 -3.90 -15.89
C ASP A 189 -19.19 -3.69 -14.54
N GLU A 190 -19.48 -4.76 -13.81
CA GLU A 190 -20.05 -4.68 -12.47
C GLU A 190 -19.04 -4.07 -11.48
N LEU A 191 -17.77 -4.47 -11.55
CA LEU A 191 -16.73 -3.89 -10.73
C LEU A 191 -16.58 -2.38 -11.03
N TYR A 192 -16.58 -2.00 -12.31
CA TYR A 192 -16.54 -0.61 -12.71
C TYR A 192 -17.74 0.18 -12.16
N SER A 193 -18.96 -0.38 -12.25
CA SER A 193 -20.17 0.24 -11.68
C SER A 193 -20.08 0.44 -10.17
N LYS A 194 -19.48 -0.52 -9.44
CA LYS A 194 -19.25 -0.36 -7.98
C LYS A 194 -18.24 0.74 -7.69
N VAL A 195 -17.16 0.83 -8.47
CA VAL A 195 -16.16 1.90 -8.34
C VAL A 195 -16.77 3.26 -8.62
N GLN A 196 -17.64 3.40 -9.65
CA GLN A 196 -18.34 4.64 -9.92
C GLN A 196 -19.23 5.09 -8.75
N LYS A 197 -19.94 4.18 -8.08
CA LYS A 197 -20.76 4.49 -6.91
C LYS A 197 -19.89 4.99 -5.74
N LEU A 198 -18.75 4.37 -5.51
CA LEU A 198 -17.81 4.83 -4.50
C LEU A 198 -17.21 6.20 -4.86
N ASP A 199 -16.87 6.43 -6.13
CA ASP A 199 -16.38 7.73 -6.59
C ASP A 199 -17.38 8.86 -6.32
N LEU A 200 -18.67 8.64 -6.61
CA LEU A 200 -19.71 9.61 -6.30
C LEU A 200 -19.79 9.91 -4.80
N LEU A 201 -19.80 8.88 -3.95
CA LEU A 201 -19.77 9.02 -2.50
C LEU A 201 -18.56 9.81 -2.03
N TYR A 202 -17.38 9.51 -2.55
CA TYR A 202 -16.14 10.13 -2.13
C TYR A 202 -16.04 11.60 -2.57
N ARG A 203 -16.58 11.94 -3.74
CA ARG A 203 -16.72 13.33 -4.19
C ARG A 203 -17.63 14.13 -3.26
N GLU A 204 -18.77 13.59 -2.85
CA GLU A 204 -19.70 14.24 -1.91
C GLU A 204 -19.03 14.47 -0.54
N LEU A 205 -18.35 13.45 -0.01
CA LEU A 205 -17.64 13.53 1.27
C LEU A 205 -16.50 14.56 1.22
N ALA A 206 -15.68 14.55 0.18
CA ALA A 206 -14.60 15.51 0.01
C ALA A 206 -15.14 16.96 -0.05
N LEU A 207 -16.21 17.21 -0.77
CA LEU A 207 -16.85 18.54 -0.85
C LEU A 207 -17.44 19.00 0.49
N SER A 208 -17.90 18.07 1.32
CA SER A 208 -18.48 18.40 2.63
C SER A 208 -17.45 18.85 3.67
N GLN A 209 -16.19 18.45 3.51
CA GLN A 209 -15.08 18.82 4.40
C GLN A 209 -14.55 20.24 4.14
N HIS A 210 -14.89 20.85 3.00
CA HIS A 210 -14.44 22.19 2.62
C HIS A 210 -15.50 23.27 2.94
N LYS A 211 -16.56 22.91 3.65
CA LYS A 211 -17.58 23.82 4.17
C LYS A 211 -17.37 24.08 5.67
#